data_2f85f058fdb1a65bc13f078f6e2ac07a
#
_entry.id   2f85f058fdb1a65bc13f078f6e2ac07a
#
_cell.length_a   1.000
_cell.length_b   1.000
_cell.length_c   1.000
_cell.angle_alpha   90.00
_cell.angle_beta   90.00
_cell.angle_gamma   90.00
#
_symmetry.space_group_name_H-M   'P 1'
#
loop_
_entity.id
_entity.type
_entity.pdbx_description
1 polymer ?
#
loop_
_entity_poly.entity_id
_entity_poly.type
_entity_poly.pdbx_seq_one_letter_code
_entity_poly.pdbx_strand_id
1 'polypeptide(L)'
;MNRYFLIYLFGLNLIFAQNYEVDKGRITNLFENLKTFGVNDNQGNDRVAYSNFDIQAREFIKDKLEKIGVIVKTDFAGNLVGIYNPQNSVLKPISFGSHIDAVPNGGHYDGQVGVIASIEVLQSIYDQKITFNHPLELLIFSNEEGGVFGSRALAGKINNETLEVKTASGYTNREGVDRLGGNSDRIFEVKRNYGDIHAFIEMHIEQGSNLFNEKIDIGIVEGIVGLKWWDVKITGFANHAGTTPMNQRQDAAIAAAKFILMVNETVRSIEGSQVGTVGRMSAMPGVPNVIPGEVNLSLELRDLSANKISSIYNQIIGNTKQIEQETNTSFTFNTIDATGDPALMDKRLMSIIKDISDEFGYSSKVMPSGAGHDAQDMALISPSAMIFVPSKDGISHSPQEFTDIEMIKKGANVLLNTLIKIDNIKIE
;
A
#
# COMPACT_ATOMS: atom_id res chain seq x y z
N MET A 1 -59.73 49.79 6.48
CA MET A 1 -58.37 49.68 5.96
C MET A 1 -57.77 48.37 6.49
N ASN A 2 -57.95 47.25 5.76
CA ASN A 2 -57.39 45.93 6.13
C ASN A 2 -56.09 45.75 5.41
N ARG A 3 -55.00 45.67 6.17
CA ARG A 3 -53.65 45.29 5.67
C ARG A 3 -53.51 43.77 5.80
N TYR A 4 -53.50 43.05 4.65
CA TYR A 4 -53.08 41.65 4.59
C TYR A 4 -51.55 41.60 4.62
N PHE A 5 -50.97 40.95 5.63
CA PHE A 5 -49.53 40.60 5.68
C PHE A 5 -49.35 39.26 4.98
N LEU A 6 -48.72 39.28 3.82
CA LEU A 6 -48.35 38.07 3.09
C LEU A 6 -47.04 37.57 3.70
N ILE A 7 -47.07 36.44 4.45
CA ILE A 7 -45.89 35.75 4.94
C ILE A 7 -45.40 34.85 3.79
N TYR A 8 -44.29 35.21 3.18
CA TYR A 8 -43.53 34.31 2.28
C TYR A 8 -42.76 33.31 3.15
N LEU A 9 -43.24 32.06 3.23
CA LEU A 9 -42.46 30.93 3.71
C LEU A 9 -41.43 30.55 2.62
N PHE A 10 -40.18 30.98 2.80
CA PHE A 10 -39.06 30.38 2.08
C PHE A 10 -38.85 28.97 2.65
N GLY A 11 -39.38 27.96 1.94
CA GLY A 11 -39.03 26.58 2.15
C GLY A 11 -37.54 26.38 1.79
N LEU A 12 -36.64 26.29 2.78
CA LEU A 12 -35.32 25.71 2.57
C LEU A 12 -35.57 24.24 2.19
N ASN A 13 -35.49 23.92 0.91
CA ASN A 13 -35.26 22.55 0.47
C ASN A 13 -33.83 22.19 0.88
N LEU A 14 -33.63 21.60 2.06
CA LEU A 14 -32.47 20.84 2.37
C LEU A 14 -32.46 19.64 1.38
N ILE A 15 -31.74 19.79 0.27
CA ILE A 15 -31.40 18.66 -0.57
C ILE A 15 -30.39 17.86 0.26
N PHE A 16 -30.89 16.88 1.02
CA PHE A 16 -30.03 15.86 1.57
C PHE A 16 -29.38 15.16 0.36
N ALA A 17 -28.07 15.21 0.25
CA ALA A 17 -27.34 14.39 -0.71
C ALA A 17 -27.75 12.94 -0.47
N GLN A 18 -28.26 12.28 -1.49
CA GLN A 18 -28.66 10.88 -1.41
C GLN A 18 -27.37 10.06 -1.32
N ASN A 19 -27.10 9.47 -0.15
CA ASN A 19 -25.99 8.53 0.00
C ASN A 19 -26.37 7.18 -0.61
N TYR A 20 -25.53 6.65 -1.46
CA TYR A 20 -25.70 5.34 -2.07
C TYR A 20 -24.97 4.27 -1.25
N GLU A 21 -25.60 3.11 -1.12
CA GLU A 21 -25.00 1.99 -0.38
C GLU A 21 -24.73 0.81 -1.30
N VAL A 22 -23.65 0.09 -0.99
CA VAL A 22 -23.28 -1.19 -1.60
C VAL A 22 -23.97 -2.37 -0.90
N ASP A 23 -24.03 -3.52 -1.57
CA ASP A 23 -24.67 -4.73 -1.03
C ASP A 23 -23.66 -5.62 -0.29
N LYS A 24 -23.86 -5.77 1.03
CA LYS A 24 -23.01 -6.62 1.89
C LYS A 24 -23.01 -8.09 1.47
N GLY A 25 -24.15 -8.59 1.01
CA GLY A 25 -24.29 -10.00 0.59
C GLY A 25 -23.44 -10.29 -0.65
N ARG A 26 -23.39 -9.34 -1.61
CA ARG A 26 -22.52 -9.45 -2.79
C ARG A 26 -21.04 -9.35 -2.43
N ILE A 27 -20.66 -8.45 -1.51
CA ILE A 27 -19.28 -8.37 -0.98
C ILE A 27 -18.88 -9.73 -0.39
N THR A 28 -19.72 -10.30 0.48
CA THR A 28 -19.46 -11.62 1.09
C THR A 28 -19.31 -12.71 0.03
N ASN A 29 -20.21 -12.74 -0.96
CA ASN A 29 -20.15 -13.74 -2.03
C ASN A 29 -18.90 -13.58 -2.90
N LEU A 30 -18.51 -12.35 -3.26
CA LEU A 30 -17.29 -12.08 -4.01
C LEU A 30 -16.05 -12.53 -3.23
N PHE A 31 -16.00 -12.22 -1.94
CA PHE A 31 -14.90 -12.59 -1.07
C PHE A 31 -14.74 -14.12 -0.98
N GLU A 32 -15.83 -14.86 -0.69
CA GLU A 32 -15.78 -16.30 -0.58
C GLU A 32 -15.41 -17.00 -1.90
N ASN A 33 -15.87 -16.46 -3.04
CA ASN A 33 -15.48 -17.01 -4.33
C ASN A 33 -14.00 -16.70 -4.65
N LEU A 34 -13.54 -15.47 -4.43
CA LEU A 34 -12.16 -15.08 -4.73
C LEU A 34 -11.16 -15.85 -3.85
N LYS A 35 -11.53 -16.13 -2.60
CA LYS A 35 -10.74 -16.93 -1.66
C LYS A 35 -10.46 -18.33 -2.18
N THR A 36 -11.35 -18.94 -2.99
CA THR A 36 -11.13 -20.31 -3.52
C THR A 36 -9.91 -20.42 -4.43
N PHE A 37 -9.48 -19.31 -5.03
CA PHE A 37 -8.29 -19.27 -5.88
C PHE A 37 -7.05 -19.05 -5.01
N GLY A 38 -6.35 -20.11 -4.66
CA GLY A 38 -5.08 -20.08 -3.94
C GLY A 38 -5.15 -20.45 -2.46
N VAL A 39 -6.33 -20.76 -1.91
CA VAL A 39 -6.41 -21.26 -0.54
C VAL A 39 -5.63 -22.58 -0.41
N ASN A 40 -4.75 -22.67 0.59
CA ASN A 40 -3.93 -23.85 0.87
C ASN A 40 -4.40 -24.61 2.12
N ASP A 41 -3.74 -25.73 2.44
CA ASP A 41 -4.09 -26.60 3.57
C ASP A 41 -3.99 -25.89 4.93
N ASN A 42 -3.20 -24.82 5.02
CA ASN A 42 -3.05 -24.00 6.24
C ASN A 42 -4.09 -22.86 6.31
N GLN A 43 -5.07 -22.84 5.41
CA GLN A 43 -6.03 -21.74 5.23
C GLN A 43 -5.39 -20.40 4.83
N GLY A 44 -4.13 -20.41 4.39
CA GLY A 44 -3.44 -19.26 3.81
C GLY A 44 -3.71 -19.13 2.31
N ASN A 45 -3.21 -18.07 1.72
CA ASN A 45 -3.35 -17.75 0.31
C ASN A 45 -2.02 -17.93 -0.42
N ASP A 46 -1.98 -18.80 -1.44
CA ASP A 46 -0.86 -19.01 -2.34
C ASP A 46 -1.11 -18.45 -3.75
N ARG A 47 -1.99 -17.46 -3.87
CA ARG A 47 -2.20 -16.73 -5.12
C ARG A 47 -1.07 -15.73 -5.36
N VAL A 48 0.16 -16.23 -5.40
CA VAL A 48 1.32 -15.39 -5.73
C VAL A 48 1.19 -14.89 -7.17
N ALA A 49 1.74 -13.70 -7.42
CA ALA A 49 1.70 -13.07 -8.73
C ALA A 49 2.14 -14.02 -9.86
N TYR A 50 1.42 -14.00 -10.98
CA TYR A 50 1.69 -14.82 -12.17
C TYR A 50 1.45 -16.34 -12.00
N SER A 51 0.96 -16.79 -10.86
CA SER A 51 0.58 -18.19 -10.65
C SER A 51 -0.69 -18.56 -11.44
N ASN A 52 -0.99 -19.85 -11.54
CA ASN A 52 -2.25 -20.29 -12.13
C ASN A 52 -3.46 -19.79 -11.32
N PHE A 53 -3.32 -19.64 -10.00
CA PHE A 53 -4.37 -19.09 -9.16
C PHE A 53 -4.64 -17.62 -9.45
N ASP A 54 -3.59 -16.82 -9.71
CA ASP A 54 -3.71 -15.43 -10.13
C ASP A 54 -4.45 -15.31 -11.48
N ILE A 55 -4.07 -16.13 -12.46
CA ILE A 55 -4.74 -16.17 -13.78
C ILE A 55 -6.23 -16.53 -13.62
N GLN A 56 -6.55 -17.58 -12.86
CA GLN A 56 -7.94 -18.02 -12.64
C GLN A 56 -8.78 -16.96 -11.93
N ALA A 57 -8.21 -16.29 -10.93
CA ALA A 57 -8.88 -15.21 -10.21
C ALA A 57 -9.16 -14.01 -11.13
N ARG A 58 -8.22 -13.64 -12.01
CA ARG A 58 -8.39 -12.57 -13.01
C ARG A 58 -9.49 -12.90 -14.02
N GLU A 59 -9.55 -14.13 -14.51
CA GLU A 59 -10.63 -14.56 -15.42
C GLU A 59 -12.01 -14.54 -14.71
N PHE A 60 -12.08 -14.99 -13.45
CA PHE A 60 -13.30 -14.90 -12.66
C PHE A 60 -13.78 -13.44 -12.50
N ILE A 61 -12.87 -12.51 -12.22
CA ILE A 61 -13.18 -11.08 -12.08
C ILE A 61 -13.64 -10.51 -13.42
N LYS A 62 -12.95 -10.82 -14.50
CA LYS A 62 -13.31 -10.40 -15.85
C LYS A 62 -14.74 -10.80 -16.21
N ASP A 63 -15.08 -12.07 -15.99
CA ASP A 63 -16.45 -12.59 -16.22
C ASP A 63 -17.52 -11.83 -15.42
N LYS A 64 -17.20 -11.38 -14.21
CA LYS A 64 -18.13 -10.60 -13.38
C LYS A 64 -18.34 -9.19 -13.94
N LEU A 65 -17.26 -8.53 -14.32
CA LEU A 65 -17.27 -7.15 -14.83
C LEU A 65 -17.94 -7.06 -16.20
N GLU A 66 -17.68 -8.00 -17.11
CA GLU A 66 -18.28 -8.02 -18.44
C GLU A 66 -19.81 -8.16 -18.40
N LYS A 67 -20.37 -8.86 -17.41
CA LYS A 67 -21.82 -9.02 -17.21
C LYS A 67 -22.56 -7.71 -16.92
N ILE A 68 -21.88 -6.71 -16.42
CA ILE A 68 -22.44 -5.38 -16.13
C ILE A 68 -21.98 -4.32 -17.15
N GLY A 69 -21.44 -4.77 -18.30
CA GLY A 69 -21.09 -3.89 -19.42
C GLY A 69 -19.72 -3.19 -19.26
N VAL A 70 -18.87 -3.63 -18.33
CA VAL A 70 -17.47 -3.17 -18.23
C VAL A 70 -16.67 -3.81 -19.36
N ILE A 71 -15.91 -3.02 -20.10
CA ILE A 71 -14.97 -3.53 -21.11
C ILE A 71 -13.66 -3.85 -20.39
N VAL A 72 -13.29 -5.13 -20.36
CA VAL A 72 -12.10 -5.60 -19.66
C VAL A 72 -11.00 -5.98 -20.63
N LYS A 73 -9.78 -5.52 -20.36
CA LYS A 73 -8.58 -5.87 -21.12
C LYS A 73 -7.37 -6.03 -20.18
N THR A 74 -6.39 -6.80 -20.60
CA THR A 74 -5.05 -6.80 -19.98
C THR A 74 -4.19 -5.76 -20.70
N ASP A 75 -3.50 -4.89 -19.97
CA ASP A 75 -2.52 -3.98 -20.54
C ASP A 75 -1.16 -4.67 -20.78
N PHE A 76 -0.20 -3.97 -21.35
CA PHE A 76 1.11 -4.56 -21.65
C PHE A 76 1.94 -4.90 -20.41
N ALA A 77 1.61 -4.37 -19.24
CA ALA A 77 2.24 -4.70 -17.96
C ALA A 77 1.53 -5.85 -17.22
N GLY A 78 0.47 -6.43 -17.79
CA GLY A 78 -0.31 -7.48 -17.14
C GLY A 78 -1.35 -6.96 -16.16
N ASN A 79 -1.57 -5.64 -16.06
CA ASN A 79 -2.68 -5.10 -15.26
C ASN A 79 -4.01 -5.44 -15.92
N LEU A 80 -5.01 -5.85 -15.13
CA LEU A 80 -6.37 -6.01 -15.63
C LEU A 80 -7.08 -4.66 -15.53
N VAL A 81 -7.51 -4.13 -16.69
CA VAL A 81 -8.11 -2.79 -16.80
C VAL A 81 -9.56 -2.94 -17.22
N GLY A 82 -10.48 -2.52 -16.36
CA GLY A 82 -11.92 -2.51 -16.61
C GLY A 82 -12.43 -1.08 -16.88
N ILE A 83 -13.01 -0.82 -18.04
CA ILE A 83 -13.57 0.49 -18.40
C ILE A 83 -15.10 0.42 -18.38
N TYR A 84 -15.72 1.23 -17.53
CA TYR A 84 -17.16 1.47 -17.52
C TYR A 84 -17.47 2.87 -18.00
N ASN A 85 -18.01 2.99 -19.20
CA ASN A 85 -18.30 4.28 -19.86
C ASN A 85 -19.59 4.23 -20.67
N PRO A 86 -20.77 4.04 -20.03
CA PRO A 86 -22.04 3.90 -20.74
C PRO A 86 -22.49 5.17 -21.49
N GLN A 87 -21.96 6.35 -21.11
CA GLN A 87 -22.23 7.63 -21.76
C GLN A 87 -21.29 7.93 -22.92
N ASN A 88 -20.29 7.08 -23.21
CA ASN A 88 -19.24 7.33 -24.20
C ASN A 88 -18.50 8.67 -23.97
N SER A 89 -18.26 9.02 -22.71
CA SER A 89 -17.52 10.22 -22.33
C SER A 89 -16.09 10.18 -22.85
N VAL A 90 -15.56 11.34 -23.22
CA VAL A 90 -14.17 11.56 -23.63
C VAL A 90 -13.33 12.23 -22.53
N LEU A 91 -13.90 12.45 -21.37
CA LEU A 91 -13.19 12.99 -20.22
C LEU A 91 -12.14 11.99 -19.72
N LYS A 92 -11.19 12.49 -18.91
CA LYS A 92 -10.18 11.64 -18.27
C LYS A 92 -10.85 10.70 -17.26
N PRO A 93 -10.46 9.41 -17.18
CA PRO A 93 -11.10 8.47 -16.27
C PRO A 93 -10.90 8.83 -14.81
N ILE A 94 -11.87 8.50 -13.97
CA ILE A 94 -11.67 8.34 -12.53
C ILE A 94 -11.26 6.88 -12.33
N SER A 95 -10.03 6.67 -11.89
CA SER A 95 -9.46 5.34 -11.70
C SER A 95 -9.50 4.92 -10.22
N PHE A 96 -9.71 3.65 -9.97
CA PHE A 96 -9.71 3.07 -8.63
C PHE A 96 -9.39 1.58 -8.73
N GLY A 97 -8.93 0.99 -7.64
CA GLY A 97 -8.57 -0.43 -7.63
C GLY A 97 -7.45 -0.73 -6.62
N SER A 98 -6.86 -1.90 -6.75
CA SER A 98 -5.78 -2.44 -5.93
C SER A 98 -5.22 -3.69 -6.61
N HIS A 99 -4.70 -4.67 -5.87
CA HIS A 99 -4.17 -5.93 -6.37
C HIS A 99 -4.93 -7.15 -5.84
N ILE A 100 -4.64 -8.34 -6.40
CA ILE A 100 -5.20 -9.61 -5.94
C ILE A 100 -4.12 -10.67 -5.67
N ASP A 101 -2.90 -10.45 -6.10
CA ASP A 101 -1.79 -11.33 -5.72
C ASP A 101 -1.51 -11.22 -4.22
N ALA A 102 -0.89 -12.25 -3.67
CA ALA A 102 -0.57 -12.37 -2.26
C ALA A 102 0.86 -12.88 -2.07
N VAL A 103 1.45 -12.61 -0.91
CA VAL A 103 2.67 -13.32 -0.49
C VAL A 103 2.40 -14.82 -0.31
N PRO A 104 3.41 -15.71 -0.41
CA PRO A 104 3.22 -17.14 -0.14
C PRO A 104 2.65 -17.37 1.26
N ASN A 105 1.61 -18.20 1.35
CA ASN A 105 0.89 -18.49 2.60
C ASN A 105 0.37 -17.21 3.29
N GLY A 106 -0.01 -16.20 2.49
CA GLY A 106 -0.51 -14.91 2.95
C GLY A 106 -1.95 -14.92 3.46
N GLY A 107 -2.51 -13.72 3.62
CA GLY A 107 -3.91 -13.50 3.97
C GLY A 107 -4.84 -13.51 2.75
N HIS A 108 -6.13 -13.27 3.02
CA HIS A 108 -7.17 -13.20 1.98
C HIS A 108 -7.76 -11.80 1.83
N TYR A 109 -7.23 -10.80 2.54
CA TYR A 109 -7.79 -9.45 2.60
C TYR A 109 -6.88 -8.40 1.95
N ASP A 110 -5.58 -8.58 2.11
CA ASP A 110 -4.53 -7.71 1.58
C ASP A 110 -4.69 -7.50 0.07
N GLY A 111 -4.84 -6.23 -0.38
CA GLY A 111 -5.18 -5.82 -1.75
C GLY A 111 -6.56 -6.28 -2.23
N GLN A 112 -6.93 -7.52 -1.94
CA GLN A 112 -8.17 -8.13 -2.40
C GLN A 112 -9.41 -7.39 -1.95
N VAL A 113 -9.39 -6.82 -0.74
CA VAL A 113 -10.50 -6.01 -0.20
C VAL A 113 -10.78 -4.81 -1.10
N GLY A 114 -9.74 -4.13 -1.58
CA GLY A 114 -9.88 -3.01 -2.50
C GLY A 114 -10.49 -3.41 -3.84
N VAL A 115 -10.07 -4.56 -4.38
CA VAL A 115 -10.63 -5.09 -5.64
C VAL A 115 -12.08 -5.54 -5.46
N ILE A 116 -12.42 -6.27 -4.38
CA ILE A 116 -13.78 -6.70 -4.08
C ILE A 116 -14.71 -5.49 -3.90
N ALA A 117 -14.27 -4.48 -3.14
CA ALA A 117 -15.01 -3.24 -2.98
C ALA A 117 -15.24 -2.53 -4.32
N SER A 118 -14.21 -2.47 -5.17
CA SER A 118 -14.28 -1.84 -6.48
C SER A 118 -15.25 -2.54 -7.44
N ILE A 119 -15.27 -3.87 -7.45
CA ILE A 119 -16.22 -4.66 -8.24
C ILE A 119 -17.65 -4.40 -7.74
N GLU A 120 -17.87 -4.43 -6.44
CA GLU A 120 -19.18 -4.16 -5.85
C GLU A 120 -19.66 -2.73 -6.09
N VAL A 121 -18.76 -1.75 -6.06
CA VAL A 121 -19.05 -0.36 -6.42
C VAL A 121 -19.56 -0.27 -7.86
N LEU A 122 -18.87 -0.89 -8.82
CA LEU A 122 -19.34 -0.92 -10.23
C LEU A 122 -20.69 -1.63 -10.38
N GLN A 123 -20.90 -2.74 -9.67
CA GLN A 123 -22.18 -3.43 -9.65
C GLN A 123 -23.30 -2.54 -9.08
N SER A 124 -23.03 -1.85 -7.97
CA SER A 124 -23.99 -0.91 -7.36
C SER A 124 -24.32 0.28 -8.25
N ILE A 125 -23.33 0.82 -8.97
CA ILE A 125 -23.53 1.88 -9.97
C ILE A 125 -24.45 1.39 -11.09
N TYR A 126 -24.21 0.18 -11.61
CA TYR A 126 -25.03 -0.43 -12.65
C TYR A 126 -26.48 -0.66 -12.20
N ASP A 127 -26.67 -1.30 -11.02
CA ASP A 127 -27.99 -1.65 -10.50
C ASP A 127 -28.83 -0.44 -10.12
N GLN A 128 -28.21 0.57 -9.49
CA GLN A 128 -28.86 1.80 -9.05
C GLN A 128 -28.93 2.86 -10.16
N LYS A 129 -28.39 2.55 -11.36
CA LYS A 129 -28.39 3.42 -12.54
C LYS A 129 -27.75 4.79 -12.28
N ILE A 130 -26.68 4.80 -11.50
CA ILE A 130 -25.92 6.02 -11.20
C ILE A 130 -25.16 6.42 -12.47
N THR A 131 -25.25 7.68 -12.85
CA THR A 131 -24.59 8.21 -14.05
C THR A 131 -23.33 8.99 -13.68
N PHE A 132 -22.30 8.86 -14.48
CA PHE A 132 -21.04 9.56 -14.34
C PHE A 132 -20.72 10.37 -15.59
N ASN A 133 -20.13 11.55 -15.40
CA ASN A 133 -19.61 12.39 -16.48
C ASN A 133 -18.27 11.83 -16.99
N HIS A 134 -17.45 11.30 -16.09
CA HIS A 134 -16.16 10.70 -16.39
C HIS A 134 -16.31 9.19 -16.63
N PRO A 135 -15.50 8.57 -17.51
CA PRO A 135 -15.35 7.12 -17.51
C PRO A 135 -14.84 6.65 -16.15
N LEU A 136 -15.30 5.49 -15.70
CA LEU A 136 -14.76 4.81 -14.54
C LEU A 136 -13.76 3.75 -14.99
N GLU A 137 -12.57 3.72 -14.38
CA GLU A 137 -11.52 2.78 -14.71
C GLU A 137 -11.11 1.97 -13.47
N LEU A 138 -11.44 0.69 -13.47
CA LEU A 138 -10.93 -0.25 -12.47
C LEU A 138 -9.55 -0.73 -12.89
N LEU A 139 -8.56 -0.61 -12.01
CA LEU A 139 -7.20 -1.10 -12.18
C LEU A 139 -6.95 -2.23 -11.18
N ILE A 140 -6.60 -3.43 -11.66
CA ILE A 140 -6.12 -4.53 -10.84
C ILE A 140 -4.67 -4.78 -11.23
N PHE A 141 -3.79 -4.30 -10.37
CA PHE A 141 -2.36 -4.27 -10.65
C PHE A 141 -1.74 -5.67 -10.68
N SER A 142 -0.66 -5.81 -11.43
CA SER A 142 0.11 -7.03 -11.53
C SER A 142 1.28 -6.99 -10.56
N ASN A 143 1.49 -8.10 -9.82
CA ASN A 143 2.65 -8.30 -8.94
C ASN A 143 2.93 -7.11 -8.00
N GLU A 144 1.93 -6.72 -7.23
CA GLU A 144 2.09 -5.68 -6.22
C GLU A 144 3.03 -6.15 -5.11
N GLU A 145 2.81 -7.35 -4.57
CA GLU A 145 3.59 -7.97 -3.50
C GLU A 145 5.06 -8.21 -3.87
N GLY A 146 5.36 -8.24 -5.17
CA GLY A 146 6.74 -8.31 -5.68
C GLY A 146 7.38 -6.95 -5.94
N GLY A 147 6.83 -5.86 -5.38
CA GLY A 147 7.39 -4.51 -5.45
C GLY A 147 6.59 -3.54 -6.32
N VAL A 148 5.25 -3.56 -6.19
CA VAL A 148 4.29 -2.65 -6.85
C VAL A 148 4.49 -2.55 -8.36
N PHE A 149 4.80 -3.71 -8.98
CA PHE A 149 5.29 -3.75 -10.38
C PHE A 149 4.31 -3.12 -11.38
N GLY A 150 3.02 -3.43 -11.28
CA GLY A 150 1.99 -2.97 -12.20
C GLY A 150 1.80 -1.46 -12.21
N SER A 151 1.71 -0.84 -11.04
CA SER A 151 1.59 0.61 -10.88
C SER A 151 2.90 1.33 -11.23
N ARG A 152 4.06 0.76 -10.89
CA ARG A 152 5.38 1.28 -11.31
C ARG A 152 5.53 1.29 -12.83
N ALA A 153 4.99 0.30 -13.53
CA ALA A 153 4.98 0.30 -15.00
C ALA A 153 4.16 1.47 -15.55
N LEU A 154 2.95 1.72 -14.99
CA LEU A 154 2.13 2.87 -15.37
C LEU A 154 2.82 4.21 -15.07
N ALA A 155 3.53 4.31 -13.96
CA ALA A 155 4.33 5.50 -13.61
C ALA A 155 5.64 5.62 -14.42
N GLY A 156 5.99 4.62 -15.22
CA GLY A 156 7.23 4.62 -16.01
C GLY A 156 8.50 4.45 -15.18
N LYS A 157 8.40 3.76 -14.04
CA LYS A 157 9.50 3.54 -13.07
C LYS A 157 10.12 2.14 -13.15
N ILE A 158 9.79 1.35 -14.16
CA ILE A 158 10.43 0.07 -14.43
C ILE A 158 11.53 0.21 -15.48
N ASN A 159 12.48 -0.71 -15.45
CA ASN A 159 13.56 -0.82 -16.42
C ASN A 159 13.77 -2.30 -16.84
N ASN A 160 14.74 -2.57 -17.70
CA ASN A 160 15.02 -3.93 -18.15
C ASN A 160 15.47 -4.85 -17.01
N GLU A 161 16.17 -4.34 -16.00
CA GLU A 161 16.61 -5.13 -14.85
C GLU A 161 15.41 -5.56 -14.01
N THR A 162 14.42 -4.69 -13.84
CA THR A 162 13.16 -5.02 -13.16
C THR A 162 12.43 -6.18 -13.85
N LEU A 163 12.51 -6.30 -15.17
CA LEU A 163 11.87 -7.38 -15.93
C LEU A 163 12.49 -8.75 -15.64
N GLU A 164 13.77 -8.80 -15.31
CA GLU A 164 14.51 -10.05 -15.05
C GLU A 164 14.44 -10.49 -13.58
N VAL A 165 13.77 -9.71 -12.70
CA VAL A 165 13.58 -10.09 -11.30
C VAL A 165 12.66 -11.31 -11.22
N LYS A 166 13.10 -12.35 -10.51
CA LYS A 166 12.31 -13.55 -10.21
C LYS A 166 11.34 -13.28 -9.08
N THR A 167 10.09 -13.66 -9.30
CA THR A 167 9.01 -13.54 -8.32
C THR A 167 8.83 -14.82 -7.50
N ALA A 168 7.94 -14.80 -6.52
CA ALA A 168 7.62 -15.95 -5.67
C ALA A 168 7.04 -17.15 -6.48
N SER A 169 6.45 -16.92 -7.64
CA SER A 169 5.97 -17.99 -8.52
C SER A 169 7.09 -18.71 -9.30
N GLY A 170 8.33 -18.19 -9.22
CA GLY A 170 9.48 -18.71 -9.94
C GLY A 170 9.65 -18.15 -11.36
N TYR A 171 8.67 -17.41 -11.88
CA TYR A 171 8.77 -16.67 -13.14
C TYR A 171 9.46 -15.32 -12.93
N THR A 172 10.15 -14.83 -13.97
CA THR A 172 10.56 -13.42 -13.99
C THR A 172 9.36 -12.52 -14.25
N ASN A 173 9.48 -11.21 -13.98
CA ASN A 173 8.42 -10.26 -14.31
C ASN A 173 8.09 -10.30 -15.82
N ARG A 174 9.11 -10.45 -16.68
CA ARG A 174 8.93 -10.62 -18.14
C ARG A 174 8.01 -11.80 -18.45
N GLU A 175 8.38 -12.99 -18.00
CA GLU A 175 7.60 -14.21 -18.20
C GLU A 175 6.20 -14.10 -17.59
N GLY A 176 6.11 -13.49 -16.41
CA GLY A 176 4.87 -13.29 -15.68
C GLY A 176 3.87 -12.39 -16.40
N VAL A 177 4.33 -11.26 -16.92
CA VAL A 177 3.51 -10.34 -17.73
C VAL A 177 2.91 -11.06 -18.94
N ASP A 178 3.75 -11.80 -19.70
CA ASP A 178 3.28 -12.54 -20.87
C ASP A 178 2.26 -13.65 -20.48
N ARG A 179 2.45 -14.28 -19.32
CA ARG A 179 1.50 -15.28 -18.76
C ARG A 179 0.14 -14.68 -18.42
N LEU A 180 0.08 -13.43 -17.94
CA LEU A 180 -1.18 -12.71 -17.69
C LEU A 180 -1.86 -12.21 -18.96
N GLY A 181 -1.25 -12.40 -20.15
CA GLY A 181 -1.76 -11.89 -21.42
C GLY A 181 -1.37 -10.45 -21.71
N GLY A 182 -0.38 -9.92 -21.00
CA GLY A 182 0.31 -8.66 -21.32
C GLY A 182 1.26 -8.80 -22.51
N ASN A 183 2.22 -7.91 -22.63
CA ASN A 183 3.25 -7.96 -23.66
C ASN A 183 4.54 -7.31 -23.16
N SER A 184 5.49 -8.15 -22.72
CA SER A 184 6.73 -7.68 -22.10
C SER A 184 7.63 -6.87 -23.04
N ASP A 185 7.55 -7.08 -24.36
CA ASP A 185 8.31 -6.30 -25.35
C ASP A 185 7.75 -4.88 -25.53
N ARG A 186 6.49 -4.67 -25.20
CA ARG A 186 5.79 -3.39 -25.30
C ARG A 186 5.47 -2.74 -23.96
N ILE A 187 6.00 -3.28 -22.88
CA ILE A 187 5.63 -2.90 -21.50
C ILE A 187 5.84 -1.41 -21.23
N PHE A 188 6.86 -0.79 -21.80
CA PHE A 188 7.13 0.64 -21.60
C PHE A 188 6.08 1.58 -22.24
N GLU A 189 5.21 1.04 -23.11
CA GLU A 189 4.12 1.79 -23.73
C GLU A 189 2.92 2.02 -22.78
N VAL A 190 2.86 1.31 -21.65
CA VAL A 190 1.76 1.51 -20.66
C VAL A 190 1.91 2.80 -19.87
N LYS A 191 3.09 3.43 -19.92
CA LYS A 191 3.39 4.64 -19.17
C LYS A 191 2.34 5.72 -19.40
N ARG A 192 1.83 6.29 -18.30
CA ARG A 192 0.92 7.42 -18.27
C ARG A 192 1.64 8.68 -17.76
N ASN A 193 1.13 9.83 -18.17
CA ASN A 193 1.61 11.12 -17.70
C ASN A 193 0.67 11.69 -16.65
N TYR A 194 1.19 12.62 -15.85
CA TYR A 194 0.33 13.36 -14.91
C TYR A 194 -0.82 14.06 -15.67
N GLY A 195 -2.04 13.84 -15.19
CA GLY A 195 -3.25 14.37 -15.81
C GLY A 195 -3.89 13.47 -16.90
N ASP A 196 -3.35 12.29 -17.18
CA ASP A 196 -4.05 11.29 -18.02
C ASP A 196 -5.20 10.61 -17.26
N ILE A 197 -5.18 10.68 -15.94
CA ILE A 197 -6.19 10.20 -14.99
C ILE A 197 -6.72 11.41 -14.23
N HIS A 198 -8.06 11.50 -14.05
CA HIS A 198 -8.68 12.59 -13.29
C HIS A 198 -8.36 12.50 -11.80
N ALA A 199 -8.53 11.32 -11.22
CA ALA A 199 -8.15 10.97 -9.84
C ALA A 199 -7.97 9.46 -9.72
N PHE A 200 -7.19 9.01 -8.73
CA PHE A 200 -7.06 7.60 -8.36
C PHE A 200 -7.42 7.39 -6.87
N ILE A 201 -8.25 6.37 -6.59
CA ILE A 201 -8.62 6.01 -5.22
C ILE A 201 -8.33 4.51 -5.00
N GLU A 202 -7.55 4.21 -3.98
CA GLU A 202 -7.32 2.84 -3.53
C GLU A 202 -7.98 2.60 -2.19
N MET A 203 -8.76 1.51 -2.07
CA MET A 203 -9.23 1.02 -0.78
C MET A 203 -8.38 -0.18 -0.36
N HIS A 204 -7.98 -0.22 0.91
CA HIS A 204 -7.10 -1.27 1.40
C HIS A 204 -7.36 -1.57 2.89
N ILE A 205 -6.87 -2.69 3.41
CA ILE A 205 -6.79 -2.92 4.85
C ILE A 205 -5.64 -2.09 5.44
N GLU A 206 -5.72 -1.76 6.74
CA GLU A 206 -4.65 -0.98 7.41
C GLU A 206 -3.31 -1.73 7.49
N GLN A 207 -3.33 -3.06 7.52
CA GLN A 207 -2.18 -3.93 7.83
C GLN A 207 -1.55 -3.63 9.21
N GLY A 208 -2.10 -2.69 9.94
CA GLY A 208 -1.74 -2.29 11.29
C GLY A 208 -2.94 -2.43 12.24
N SER A 209 -2.73 -2.17 13.54
CA SER A 209 -3.73 -2.39 14.58
C SER A 209 -4.41 -1.12 15.10
N ASN A 210 -4.10 0.06 14.54
CA ASN A 210 -4.56 1.32 15.12
C ASN A 210 -6.08 1.46 15.01
N LEU A 211 -6.64 1.30 13.81
CA LEU A 211 -8.08 1.42 13.59
C LEU A 211 -8.86 0.38 14.41
N PHE A 212 -8.38 -0.85 14.43
CA PHE A 212 -9.00 -1.94 15.19
C PHE A 212 -9.01 -1.64 16.70
N ASN A 213 -7.86 -1.26 17.27
CA ASN A 213 -7.71 -1.00 18.69
C ASN A 213 -8.49 0.25 19.14
N GLU A 214 -8.52 1.27 18.29
CA GLU A 214 -9.24 2.53 18.57
C GLU A 214 -10.73 2.47 18.19
N LYS A 215 -11.18 1.37 17.57
CA LYS A 215 -12.55 1.18 17.07
C LYS A 215 -12.97 2.28 16.08
N ILE A 216 -12.07 2.63 15.17
CA ILE A 216 -12.29 3.57 14.09
C ILE A 216 -12.70 2.81 12.83
N ASP A 217 -13.74 3.26 12.15
CA ASP A 217 -14.28 2.58 10.98
C ASP A 217 -13.43 2.81 9.72
N ILE A 218 -12.92 4.02 9.51
CA ILE A 218 -12.26 4.46 8.28
C ILE A 218 -10.92 5.14 8.60
N GLY A 219 -9.86 4.68 7.96
CA GLY A 219 -8.58 5.38 7.89
C GLY A 219 -8.51 6.24 6.64
N ILE A 220 -8.19 7.52 6.80
CA ILE A 220 -7.94 8.45 5.71
C ILE A 220 -6.42 8.57 5.58
N VAL A 221 -5.86 8.00 4.54
CA VAL A 221 -4.39 7.94 4.41
C VAL A 221 -3.87 9.31 3.97
N GLU A 222 -2.97 9.89 4.78
CA GLU A 222 -2.32 11.17 4.46
C GLU A 222 -1.11 11.02 3.54
N GLY A 223 -0.55 9.82 3.47
CA GLY A 223 0.57 9.47 2.62
C GLY A 223 1.11 8.08 2.92
N ILE A 224 1.89 7.58 1.97
CA ILE A 224 2.61 6.32 2.08
C ILE A 224 4.05 6.66 2.43
N VAL A 225 4.59 6.04 3.48
CA VAL A 225 5.94 6.34 3.95
C VAL A 225 7.00 5.97 2.92
N GLY A 226 8.05 6.79 2.85
CA GLY A 226 9.27 6.40 2.17
C GLY A 226 10.07 5.42 3.00
N LEU A 227 10.85 4.61 2.33
CA LEU A 227 11.65 3.54 2.89
C LEU A 227 13.09 3.68 2.43
N LYS A 228 14.06 3.61 3.37
CA LYS A 228 15.48 3.49 3.03
C LYS A 228 16.17 2.42 3.86
N TRP A 229 17.03 1.65 3.21
CA TRP A 229 17.80 0.57 3.81
C TRP A 229 19.30 0.77 3.66
N TRP A 230 20.03 0.30 4.69
CA TRP A 230 21.49 0.25 4.66
C TRP A 230 21.98 -1.09 5.23
N ASP A 231 23.01 -1.64 4.60
CA ASP A 231 23.87 -2.61 5.22
C ASP A 231 24.87 -1.89 6.11
N VAL A 232 24.96 -2.30 7.36
CA VAL A 232 25.86 -1.75 8.37
C VAL A 232 26.87 -2.81 8.75
N LYS A 233 28.13 -2.58 8.41
CA LYS A 233 29.24 -3.46 8.79
C LYS A 233 30.02 -2.83 9.93
N ILE A 234 30.21 -3.58 11.02
CA ILE A 234 31.05 -3.21 12.16
C ILE A 234 32.28 -4.08 12.14
N THR A 235 33.45 -3.45 12.11
CA THR A 235 34.75 -4.13 12.11
C THR A 235 35.48 -3.88 13.41
N GLY A 236 35.82 -4.94 14.08
CA GLY A 236 36.66 -5.01 15.28
C GLY A 236 37.85 -5.95 15.07
N PHE A 237 38.24 -6.72 16.10
CA PHE A 237 39.33 -7.67 16.04
C PHE A 237 38.99 -8.98 16.76
N ALA A 238 38.92 -10.08 15.98
CA ALA A 238 38.66 -11.41 16.52
C ALA A 238 39.86 -11.91 17.34
N ASN A 239 39.63 -12.32 18.58
CA ASN A 239 40.67 -12.84 19.44
C ASN A 239 40.10 -13.84 20.45
N HIS A 240 40.98 -14.54 21.17
CA HIS A 240 40.59 -15.55 22.15
C HIS A 240 39.79 -14.94 23.32
N ALA A 241 38.57 -15.44 23.54
CA ALA A 241 37.65 -14.86 24.52
C ALA A 241 38.14 -14.98 25.98
N GLY A 242 38.89 -16.02 26.33
CA GLY A 242 39.36 -16.27 27.69
C GLY A 242 40.66 -15.56 28.04
N THR A 243 41.54 -15.29 27.06
CA THR A 243 42.91 -14.75 27.34
C THR A 243 43.02 -13.25 26.99
N THR A 244 42.03 -12.66 26.30
CA THR A 244 42.05 -11.23 25.97
C THR A 244 41.41 -10.43 27.10
N PRO A 245 42.15 -9.56 27.81
CA PRO A 245 41.59 -8.70 28.86
C PRO A 245 40.50 -7.79 28.33
N MET A 246 39.48 -7.45 29.16
CA MET A 246 38.32 -6.66 28.76
C MET A 246 38.69 -5.30 28.14
N ASN A 247 39.72 -4.63 28.70
CA ASN A 247 40.17 -3.31 28.22
C ASN A 247 41.08 -3.35 26.98
N GLN A 248 41.34 -4.52 26.40
CA GLN A 248 42.14 -4.70 25.18
C GLN A 248 41.30 -5.21 24.00
N ARG A 249 39.98 -5.37 24.20
CA ARG A 249 39.06 -5.91 23.19
C ARG A 249 38.62 -4.84 22.19
N GLN A 250 38.52 -5.26 20.93
CA GLN A 250 37.86 -4.54 19.86
C GLN A 250 36.64 -5.39 19.45
N ASP A 251 35.65 -5.44 20.34
CA ASP A 251 34.52 -6.36 20.24
C ASP A 251 33.40 -5.77 19.38
N ALA A 252 33.27 -6.28 18.14
CA ALA A 252 32.25 -5.85 17.22
C ALA A 252 30.82 -6.14 17.71
N ALA A 253 30.60 -7.16 18.56
CA ALA A 253 29.28 -7.46 19.11
C ALA A 253 28.86 -6.44 20.18
N ILE A 254 29.80 -5.96 21.01
CA ILE A 254 29.50 -4.86 21.95
C ILE A 254 29.16 -3.58 21.19
N ALA A 255 29.90 -3.27 20.12
CA ALA A 255 29.60 -2.12 19.28
C ALA A 255 28.21 -2.26 18.60
N ALA A 256 27.83 -3.47 18.14
CA ALA A 256 26.54 -3.75 17.57
C ALA A 256 25.41 -3.58 18.59
N ALA A 257 25.56 -4.06 19.81
CA ALA A 257 24.56 -3.89 20.88
C ALA A 257 24.31 -2.40 21.19
N LYS A 258 25.41 -1.60 21.32
CA LYS A 258 25.31 -0.15 21.50
C LYS A 258 24.65 0.53 20.32
N PHE A 259 24.96 0.12 19.09
CA PHE A 259 24.35 0.66 17.87
C PHE A 259 22.83 0.42 17.84
N ILE A 260 22.36 -0.79 18.14
CA ILE A 260 20.93 -1.14 18.17
C ILE A 260 20.18 -0.25 19.17
N LEU A 261 20.71 -0.11 20.39
CA LEU A 261 20.11 0.74 21.42
C LEU A 261 20.10 2.21 21.00
N MET A 262 21.22 2.72 20.48
CA MET A 262 21.36 4.10 20.00
C MET A 262 20.38 4.40 18.85
N VAL A 263 20.19 3.49 17.88
CA VAL A 263 19.18 3.66 16.81
C VAL A 263 17.79 3.79 17.40
N ASN A 264 17.40 2.88 18.31
CA ASN A 264 16.09 2.93 18.96
C ASN A 264 15.88 4.23 19.72
N GLU A 265 16.85 4.68 20.50
CA GLU A 265 16.80 5.93 21.26
C GLU A 265 16.73 7.16 20.34
N THR A 266 17.56 7.20 19.28
CA THR A 266 17.56 8.31 18.31
C THR A 266 16.20 8.44 17.65
N VAL A 267 15.62 7.35 17.12
CA VAL A 267 14.33 7.38 16.43
C VAL A 267 13.19 7.79 17.37
N ARG A 268 13.18 7.27 18.61
CA ARG A 268 12.15 7.61 19.62
C ARG A 268 12.26 9.02 20.17
N SER A 269 13.43 9.64 20.14
CA SER A 269 13.64 11.01 20.63
C SER A 269 13.08 12.08 19.70
N ILE A 270 12.76 11.72 18.46
CA ILE A 270 12.24 12.65 17.43
C ILE A 270 10.72 12.56 17.41
N GLU A 271 10.05 13.70 17.43
CA GLU A 271 8.58 13.76 17.37
C GLU A 271 8.07 13.32 15.99
N GLY A 272 6.99 12.52 15.96
CA GLY A 272 6.29 12.07 14.75
C GLY A 272 6.11 10.54 14.68
N SER A 273 5.76 10.08 13.49
CA SER A 273 5.38 8.68 13.21
C SER A 273 6.51 7.85 12.57
N GLN A 274 7.73 8.40 12.49
CA GLN A 274 8.88 7.69 11.92
C GLN A 274 9.16 6.37 12.66
N VAL A 275 9.64 5.39 11.91
CA VAL A 275 10.11 4.13 12.48
C VAL A 275 11.54 3.83 12.02
N GLY A 276 12.31 3.17 12.90
CA GLY A 276 13.67 2.72 12.59
C GLY A 276 13.90 1.33 13.17
N THR A 277 14.42 0.44 12.34
CA THR A 277 14.60 -0.97 12.70
C THR A 277 16.01 -1.45 12.36
N VAL A 278 16.62 -2.19 13.28
CA VAL A 278 17.80 -3.02 13.00
C VAL A 278 17.30 -4.47 12.91
N GLY A 279 17.11 -4.96 11.67
CA GLY A 279 16.40 -6.23 11.44
C GLY A 279 17.31 -7.45 11.34
N ARG A 280 18.28 -7.42 10.42
CA ARG A 280 19.20 -8.51 10.16
C ARG A 280 20.45 -8.35 11.03
N MET A 281 20.97 -9.46 11.60
CA MET A 281 22.22 -9.46 12.35
C MET A 281 22.98 -10.77 12.16
N SER A 282 24.27 -10.66 11.91
CA SER A 282 25.20 -11.81 11.91
C SER A 282 26.56 -11.42 12.49
N ALA A 283 27.17 -12.32 13.29
CA ALA A 283 28.47 -12.09 13.92
C ALA A 283 29.49 -13.12 13.43
N MET A 284 30.70 -12.69 13.17
CA MET A 284 31.79 -13.51 12.67
C MET A 284 32.96 -13.54 13.66
N PRO A 285 33.53 -14.71 13.94
CA PRO A 285 33.32 -16.03 13.33
C PRO A 285 32.12 -16.81 13.87
N GLY A 286 31.35 -16.30 14.86
CA GLY A 286 30.15 -16.94 15.38
C GLY A 286 30.39 -18.16 16.26
N VAL A 287 31.52 -18.23 16.94
CA VAL A 287 31.90 -19.33 17.87
C VAL A 287 32.06 -18.81 19.31
N PRO A 288 31.68 -19.59 20.35
CA PRO A 288 31.54 -19.09 21.73
C PRO A 288 32.84 -18.68 22.42
N ASN A 289 33.97 -19.11 21.94
CA ASN A 289 35.30 -18.86 22.54
C ASN A 289 36.15 -17.84 21.77
N VAL A 290 35.56 -17.10 20.84
CA VAL A 290 36.23 -16.04 20.07
C VAL A 290 35.44 -14.75 20.17
N ILE A 291 36.12 -13.62 20.46
CA ILE A 291 35.58 -12.28 20.42
C ILE A 291 35.17 -11.97 18.95
N PRO A 292 33.92 -11.57 18.67
CA PRO A 292 33.53 -11.24 17.30
C PRO A 292 34.36 -10.10 16.71
N GLY A 293 35.01 -10.37 15.57
CA GLY A 293 35.79 -9.38 14.83
C GLY A 293 34.99 -8.62 13.79
N GLU A 294 33.83 -9.14 13.43
CA GLU A 294 32.91 -8.49 12.49
C GLU A 294 31.46 -8.75 12.86
N VAL A 295 30.61 -7.72 12.70
CA VAL A 295 29.15 -7.87 12.78
C VAL A 295 28.53 -7.16 11.58
N ASN A 296 27.62 -7.84 10.89
CA ASN A 296 26.82 -7.28 9.80
C ASN A 296 25.36 -7.12 10.26
N LEU A 297 24.80 -5.93 10.06
CA LEU A 297 23.47 -5.53 10.44
C LEU A 297 22.73 -4.93 9.24
N SER A 298 21.40 -4.85 9.29
CA SER A 298 20.63 -3.95 8.42
C SER A 298 20.00 -2.83 9.24
N LEU A 299 20.01 -1.62 8.71
CA LEU A 299 19.25 -0.48 9.22
C LEU A 299 18.14 -0.14 8.25
N GLU A 300 16.91 0.01 8.73
CA GLU A 300 15.75 0.50 8.00
C GLU A 300 15.23 1.77 8.67
N LEU A 301 14.87 2.79 7.86
CA LEU A 301 14.18 4.00 8.31
C LEU A 301 12.98 4.27 7.39
N ARG A 302 11.82 4.60 7.98
CA ARG A 302 10.60 4.99 7.27
C ARG A 302 10.01 6.27 7.85
N ASP A 303 9.55 7.16 6.98
CA ASP A 303 8.78 8.37 7.32
C ASP A 303 8.10 8.93 6.07
N LEU A 304 7.10 9.82 6.23
CA LEU A 304 6.46 10.57 5.15
C LEU A 304 7.37 11.67 4.55
N SER A 305 8.52 11.94 5.16
CA SER A 305 9.47 12.96 4.73
C SER A 305 10.84 12.37 4.44
N ALA A 306 11.26 12.38 3.16
CA ALA A 306 12.59 11.97 2.75
C ALA A 306 13.70 12.80 3.44
N ASN A 307 13.45 14.09 3.70
CA ASN A 307 14.38 14.94 4.43
C ASN A 307 14.53 14.51 5.89
N LYS A 308 13.44 14.09 6.53
CA LYS A 308 13.46 13.58 7.91
C LYS A 308 14.20 12.26 7.99
N ILE A 309 13.97 11.32 7.07
CA ILE A 309 14.75 10.07 6.95
C ILE A 309 16.24 10.40 6.86
N SER A 310 16.62 11.34 5.97
CA SER A 310 18.01 11.73 5.79
C SER A 310 18.60 12.39 7.06
N SER A 311 17.82 13.20 7.77
CA SER A 311 18.23 13.84 9.03
C SER A 311 18.48 12.80 10.13
N ILE A 312 17.56 11.82 10.29
CA ILE A 312 17.68 10.72 11.25
C ILE A 312 18.92 9.87 10.94
N TYR A 313 19.13 9.53 9.67
CA TYR A 313 20.30 8.78 9.23
C TYR A 313 21.60 9.50 9.56
N ASN A 314 21.69 10.80 9.30
CA ASN A 314 22.87 11.61 9.63
C ASN A 314 23.15 11.67 11.14
N GLN A 315 22.10 11.74 11.97
CA GLN A 315 22.24 11.67 13.42
C GLN A 315 22.79 10.31 13.88
N ILE A 316 22.24 9.21 13.31
CA ILE A 316 22.71 7.84 13.60
C ILE A 316 24.20 7.72 13.24
N ILE A 317 24.63 8.14 12.04
CA ILE A 317 26.05 8.13 11.65
C ILE A 317 26.89 8.99 12.59
N GLY A 318 26.42 10.17 12.98
CA GLY A 318 27.14 11.04 13.92
C GLY A 318 27.36 10.36 15.26
N ASN A 319 26.35 9.69 15.78
CA ASN A 319 26.39 9.00 17.06
C ASN A 319 27.30 7.73 17.05
N THR A 320 27.51 7.10 15.89
CA THR A 320 28.45 5.95 15.81
C THR A 320 29.89 6.34 16.15
N LYS A 321 30.31 7.59 15.98
CA LYS A 321 31.66 8.06 16.30
C LYS A 321 32.02 7.85 17.78
N GLN A 322 31.06 8.05 18.68
CA GLN A 322 31.27 7.76 20.09
C GLN A 322 31.44 6.26 20.32
N ILE A 323 30.60 5.42 19.68
CA ILE A 323 30.71 3.95 19.80
C ILE A 323 32.04 3.46 19.28
N GLU A 324 32.53 3.96 18.13
CA GLU A 324 33.86 3.65 17.56
C GLU A 324 34.97 3.94 18.55
N GLN A 325 34.94 5.09 19.21
CA GLN A 325 35.94 5.46 20.23
C GLN A 325 35.88 4.59 21.47
N GLU A 326 34.68 4.27 21.97
CA GLU A 326 34.50 3.48 23.19
C GLU A 326 34.86 1.99 22.99
N THR A 327 34.66 1.46 21.80
CA THR A 327 34.84 0.03 21.49
C THR A 327 36.09 -0.27 20.65
N ASN A 328 36.75 0.79 20.17
CA ASN A 328 37.90 0.71 19.26
C ASN A 328 37.58 -0.12 18.00
N THR A 329 36.35 0.10 17.43
CA THR A 329 35.82 -0.54 16.22
C THR A 329 35.56 0.50 15.14
N SER A 330 35.15 0.09 13.95
CA SER A 330 34.76 1.00 12.85
C SER A 330 33.44 0.58 12.22
N PHE A 331 32.66 1.57 11.73
CA PHE A 331 31.40 1.38 11.06
C PHE A 331 31.50 1.73 9.57
N THR A 332 30.90 0.89 8.73
CA THR A 332 30.73 1.17 7.29
C THR A 332 29.24 1.01 6.93
N PHE A 333 28.69 1.98 6.21
CA PHE A 333 27.29 1.99 5.75
C PHE A 333 27.24 1.91 4.23
N ASN A 334 26.51 0.94 3.69
CA ASN A 334 26.25 0.80 2.26
C ASN A 334 24.75 0.90 2.02
N THR A 335 24.33 1.85 1.19
CA THR A 335 22.90 1.97 0.82
C THR A 335 22.46 0.76 -0.01
N ILE A 336 21.32 0.19 0.35
CA ILE A 336 20.66 -0.85 -0.46
C ILE A 336 19.69 -0.14 -1.41
N ASP A 337 19.80 -0.44 -2.70
CA ASP A 337 18.98 0.18 -3.75
C ASP A 337 17.59 -0.49 -3.87
N ALA A 338 16.84 -0.49 -2.77
CA ALA A 338 15.46 -1.00 -2.70
C ALA A 338 14.58 0.00 -1.95
N THR A 339 14.65 1.27 -2.37
CA THR A 339 14.02 2.37 -1.64
C THR A 339 12.80 2.89 -2.38
N GLY A 340 11.73 3.19 -1.65
CA GLY A 340 10.56 3.93 -2.13
C GLY A 340 10.61 5.36 -1.61
N ASP A 341 10.33 6.34 -2.48
CA ASP A 341 10.13 7.71 -2.03
C ASP A 341 8.75 7.85 -1.37
N PRO A 342 8.58 8.72 -0.37
CA PRO A 342 7.27 8.97 0.23
C PRO A 342 6.30 9.54 -0.81
N ALA A 343 5.04 9.11 -0.75
CA ALA A 343 3.96 9.67 -1.57
C ALA A 343 2.89 10.30 -0.69
N LEU A 344 2.68 11.60 -0.80
CA LEU A 344 1.61 12.30 -0.09
C LEU A 344 0.31 12.19 -0.87
N MET A 345 -0.80 11.96 -0.17
CA MET A 345 -2.13 11.92 -0.78
C MET A 345 -2.69 13.33 -1.02
N ASP A 346 -3.56 13.46 -2.02
CA ASP A 346 -4.21 14.75 -2.36
C ASP A 346 -5.18 15.18 -1.25
N LYS A 347 -4.92 16.35 -0.67
CA LYS A 347 -5.68 16.87 0.47
C LYS A 347 -7.17 17.12 0.15
N ARG A 348 -7.52 17.40 -1.12
CA ARG A 348 -8.91 17.61 -1.53
C ARG A 348 -9.65 16.28 -1.52
N LEU A 349 -9.01 15.22 -2.04
CA LEU A 349 -9.57 13.86 -2.01
C LEU A 349 -9.70 13.35 -0.58
N MET A 350 -8.71 13.59 0.28
CA MET A 350 -8.79 13.27 1.70
C MET A 350 -9.96 13.98 2.39
N SER A 351 -10.20 15.27 2.08
CA SER A 351 -11.34 16.02 2.61
C SER A 351 -12.66 15.41 2.18
N ILE A 352 -12.78 15.03 0.90
CA ILE A 352 -13.99 14.38 0.37
C ILE A 352 -14.25 13.04 1.10
N ILE A 353 -13.22 12.21 1.28
CA ILE A 353 -13.34 10.93 2.00
C ILE A 353 -13.81 11.18 3.44
N LYS A 354 -13.27 12.23 4.08
CA LYS A 354 -13.70 12.61 5.44
C LYS A 354 -15.17 13.05 5.48
N ASP A 355 -15.56 13.96 4.59
CA ASP A 355 -16.94 14.48 4.53
C ASP A 355 -17.93 13.33 4.30
N ILE A 356 -17.65 12.41 3.37
CA ILE A 356 -18.46 11.22 3.12
C ILE A 356 -18.53 10.31 4.35
N SER A 357 -17.40 10.09 5.04
CA SER A 357 -17.39 9.30 6.28
C SER A 357 -18.30 9.93 7.35
N ASP A 358 -18.23 11.25 7.51
CA ASP A 358 -19.07 12.01 8.45
C ASP A 358 -20.57 11.93 8.06
N GLU A 359 -20.91 12.04 6.75
CA GLU A 359 -22.27 11.92 6.23
C GLU A 359 -22.89 10.54 6.52
N PHE A 360 -22.10 9.48 6.52
CA PHE A 360 -22.54 8.13 6.93
C PHE A 360 -22.51 7.92 8.45
N GLY A 361 -22.00 8.86 9.23
CA GLY A 361 -21.79 8.70 10.69
C GLY A 361 -20.68 7.69 11.03
N TYR A 362 -19.76 7.42 10.10
CA TYR A 362 -18.61 6.56 10.34
C TYR A 362 -17.50 7.34 11.04
N SER A 363 -16.91 6.72 12.07
CA SER A 363 -15.71 7.27 12.69
C SER A 363 -14.53 7.22 11.72
N SER A 364 -13.74 8.30 11.64
CA SER A 364 -12.60 8.36 10.74
C SER A 364 -11.36 8.96 11.40
N LYS A 365 -10.17 8.57 10.92
CA LYS A 365 -8.87 9.04 11.41
C LYS A 365 -7.91 9.26 10.25
N VAL A 366 -7.25 10.42 10.24
CA VAL A 366 -6.12 10.67 9.32
C VAL A 366 -4.89 9.95 9.86
N MET A 367 -4.19 9.20 8.99
CA MET A 367 -3.05 8.39 9.37
C MET A 367 -2.12 8.10 8.18
N PRO A 368 -0.83 7.84 8.40
CA PRO A 368 0.06 7.37 7.32
C PRO A 368 -0.16 5.88 7.02
N SER A 369 0.21 5.44 5.81
CA SER A 369 0.50 4.04 5.56
C SER A 369 1.96 3.72 5.86
N GLY A 370 2.20 2.71 6.69
CA GLY A 370 3.53 2.16 6.95
C GLY A 370 4.01 1.14 5.89
N ALA A 371 3.09 0.64 5.06
CA ALA A 371 3.34 -0.28 3.95
C ALA A 371 3.38 0.47 2.61
N GLY A 372 4.01 -0.13 1.58
CA GLY A 372 3.91 0.32 0.20
C GLY A 372 2.56 -0.09 -0.38
N HIS A 373 2.06 0.63 -1.38
CA HIS A 373 0.81 0.36 -2.10
C HIS A 373 0.91 0.88 -3.53
N ASP A 374 0.05 0.41 -4.40
CA ASP A 374 -0.03 0.89 -5.78
C ASP A 374 -0.30 2.40 -5.87
N ALA A 375 -1.06 2.97 -4.92
CA ALA A 375 -1.30 4.40 -4.81
C ALA A 375 -0.01 5.24 -4.68
N GLN A 376 1.11 4.64 -4.23
CA GLN A 376 2.41 5.33 -4.14
C GLN A 376 2.92 5.75 -5.51
N ASP A 377 2.84 4.86 -6.48
CA ASP A 377 3.26 5.14 -7.85
C ASP A 377 2.16 5.88 -8.65
N MET A 378 0.88 5.59 -8.37
CA MET A 378 -0.24 6.31 -8.97
C MET A 378 -0.25 7.81 -8.60
N ALA A 379 0.21 8.17 -7.40
CA ALA A 379 0.36 9.57 -6.97
C ALA A 379 1.36 10.38 -7.82
N LEU A 380 2.22 9.72 -8.59
CA LEU A 380 3.14 10.38 -9.53
C LEU A 380 2.47 10.79 -10.84
N ILE A 381 1.33 10.19 -11.17
CA ILE A 381 0.64 10.37 -12.46
C ILE A 381 -0.79 10.90 -12.30
N SER A 382 -1.32 10.97 -11.07
CA SER A 382 -2.65 11.53 -10.80
C SER A 382 -2.78 12.02 -9.35
N PRO A 383 -3.71 12.94 -9.06
CA PRO A 383 -4.18 13.15 -7.70
C PRO A 383 -4.70 11.84 -7.13
N SER A 384 -4.15 11.38 -6.00
CA SER A 384 -4.44 10.04 -5.45
C SER A 384 -4.83 10.13 -3.98
N ALA A 385 -5.66 9.20 -3.52
CA ALA A 385 -6.00 9.01 -2.11
C ALA A 385 -6.22 7.54 -1.79
N MET A 386 -6.18 7.20 -0.49
CA MET A 386 -6.45 5.85 -0.01
C MET A 386 -7.45 5.86 1.16
N ILE A 387 -8.25 4.80 1.20
CA ILE A 387 -9.23 4.51 2.25
C ILE A 387 -8.81 3.23 2.94
N PHE A 388 -8.50 3.30 4.23
CA PHE A 388 -8.22 2.12 5.03
C PHE A 388 -9.44 1.62 5.79
N VAL A 389 -9.53 0.30 5.94
CA VAL A 389 -10.44 -0.38 6.86
C VAL A 389 -9.66 -1.18 7.90
N PRO A 390 -10.21 -1.42 9.10
CA PRO A 390 -9.49 -2.05 10.19
C PRO A 390 -8.99 -3.46 9.88
N SER A 391 -7.74 -3.76 10.24
CA SER A 391 -7.16 -5.10 10.30
C SER A 391 -7.19 -5.59 11.74
N LYS A 392 -7.83 -6.74 11.98
CA LYS A 392 -7.91 -7.32 13.33
C LYS A 392 -6.51 -7.62 13.87
N ASP A 393 -6.22 -7.07 15.05
CA ASP A 393 -4.93 -7.21 15.74
C ASP A 393 -3.71 -6.73 14.92
N GLY A 394 -3.92 -6.08 13.78
CA GLY A 394 -2.86 -5.63 12.87
C GLY A 394 -2.13 -6.76 12.15
N ILE A 395 -2.73 -7.96 12.08
CA ILE A 395 -2.13 -9.10 11.42
C ILE A 395 -2.32 -8.94 9.91
N SER A 396 -1.22 -9.01 9.17
CA SER A 396 -1.18 -9.08 7.70
C SER A 396 -0.09 -10.04 7.23
N HIS A 397 -0.07 -10.41 5.93
CA HIS A 397 0.84 -11.40 5.33
C HIS A 397 0.81 -12.76 6.06
N SER A 398 -0.36 -13.18 6.52
CA SER A 398 -0.54 -14.35 7.37
C SER A 398 -1.92 -14.98 7.15
N PRO A 399 -2.06 -16.31 7.30
CA PRO A 399 -3.36 -16.98 7.29
C PRO A 399 -4.35 -16.47 8.36
N GLN A 400 -3.85 -15.84 9.43
CA GLN A 400 -4.68 -15.24 10.48
C GLN A 400 -5.17 -13.82 10.16
N GLU A 401 -4.80 -13.25 9.03
CA GLU A 401 -5.29 -11.96 8.58
C GLU A 401 -6.81 -11.93 8.52
N PHE A 402 -7.41 -10.87 9.06
CA PHE A 402 -8.86 -10.75 9.10
C PHE A 402 -9.33 -9.30 9.13
N THR A 403 -10.33 -9.01 8.31
CA THR A 403 -11.11 -7.77 8.32
C THR A 403 -12.60 -8.12 8.29
N ASP A 404 -13.40 -7.48 9.15
CA ASP A 404 -14.84 -7.73 9.19
C ASP A 404 -15.49 -7.24 7.88
N ILE A 405 -16.39 -8.06 7.32
CA ILE A 405 -17.16 -7.73 6.10
C ILE A 405 -17.96 -6.42 6.28
N GLU A 406 -18.40 -6.10 7.50
CA GLU A 406 -19.08 -4.82 7.76
C GLU A 406 -18.13 -3.63 7.56
N MET A 407 -16.85 -3.77 7.95
CA MET A 407 -15.85 -2.72 7.70
C MET A 407 -15.55 -2.60 6.20
N ILE A 408 -15.50 -3.72 5.48
CA ILE A 408 -15.36 -3.70 4.01
C ILE A 408 -16.53 -2.99 3.36
N LYS A 409 -17.78 -3.26 3.81
CA LYS A 409 -18.99 -2.54 3.35
C LYS A 409 -18.88 -1.04 3.61
N LYS A 410 -18.45 -0.64 4.81
CA LYS A 410 -18.27 0.79 5.16
C LYS A 410 -17.26 1.46 4.25
N GLY A 411 -16.09 0.85 4.04
CA GLY A 411 -15.08 1.36 3.12
C GLY A 411 -15.59 1.46 1.68
N ALA A 412 -16.32 0.45 1.20
CA ALA A 412 -16.91 0.45 -0.14
C ALA A 412 -18.01 1.52 -0.31
N ASN A 413 -18.82 1.80 0.73
CA ASN A 413 -19.76 2.92 0.74
C ASN A 413 -19.03 4.26 0.60
N VAL A 414 -17.93 4.43 1.35
CA VAL A 414 -17.11 5.64 1.25
C VAL A 414 -16.48 5.74 -0.14
N LEU A 415 -15.95 4.66 -0.69
CA LEU A 415 -15.41 4.64 -2.06
C LEU A 415 -16.45 5.05 -3.09
N LEU A 416 -17.64 4.41 -3.09
CA LEU A 416 -18.72 4.71 -4.03
C LEU A 416 -19.10 6.21 -4.03
N ASN A 417 -19.36 6.76 -2.85
CA ASN A 417 -19.81 8.15 -2.74
C ASN A 417 -18.67 9.15 -2.98
N THR A 418 -17.42 8.77 -2.71
CA THR A 418 -16.22 9.53 -3.08
C THR A 418 -16.10 9.65 -4.60
N LEU A 419 -16.28 8.54 -5.35
CA LEU A 419 -16.25 8.57 -6.82
C LEU A 419 -17.36 9.46 -7.39
N ILE A 420 -18.60 9.39 -6.84
CA ILE A 420 -19.72 10.25 -7.23
C ILE A 420 -19.41 11.73 -6.98
N LYS A 421 -18.76 12.04 -5.86
CA LYS A 421 -18.38 13.42 -5.52
C LYS A 421 -17.29 13.96 -6.44
N ILE A 422 -16.29 13.14 -6.74
CA ILE A 422 -15.17 13.47 -7.63
C ILE A 422 -15.63 13.74 -9.05
N ASP A 423 -16.64 12.99 -9.54
CA ASP A 423 -17.19 13.15 -10.90
C ASP A 423 -17.72 14.56 -11.18
N ASN A 424 -18.07 15.31 -10.15
CA ASN A 424 -18.70 16.62 -10.25
C ASN A 424 -17.77 17.79 -9.89
N ILE A 425 -16.51 17.52 -9.66
CA ILE A 425 -15.54 18.56 -9.29
C ILE A 425 -14.31 18.54 -10.23
N LYS A 426 -13.71 19.72 -10.42
CA LYS A 426 -12.40 19.80 -11.08
C LYS A 426 -11.31 19.57 -10.05
N ILE A 427 -10.49 18.58 -10.29
CA ILE A 427 -9.28 18.30 -9.52
C ILE A 427 -8.11 18.77 -10.39
N GLU A 428 -7.79 20.07 -10.31
CA GLU A 428 -6.64 20.69 -11.00
C GLU A 428 -5.45 20.82 -10.04
#